data_7f9d98f7cd579b411f2911e28bdf991f
#
_entry.id   7f9d98f7cd579b411f2911e28bdf991f
#
_cell.length_a   1.000
_cell.length_b   1.000
_cell.length_c   1.000
_cell.angle_alpha   90.00
_cell.angle_beta   90.00
_cell.angle_gamma   90.00
#
_symmetry.space_group_name_H-M   'P 1'
#
loop_
_entity.id
_entity.type
_entity.pdbx_description
1 polymer ?
#
loop_
_entity_poly.entity_id
_entity_poly.type
_entity_poly.pdbx_seq_one_letter_code
_entity_poly.pdbx_strand_id
1 'polypeptide(L)'
;MRSAIAASVVETRQRVDRERALLAGAVAKKLVGQGMKVSGNLPTLFAGFFSLEFTFGSKGQCTVWMGPGKYRLGTAPLDADAIVALVCVLHDRLFPADFDEALFLADLEKACRVTALRAGIQPGKPVPLADVVPEMAFSRQKEAFRLDPRKETFTPWGRVEFAAALSRLKTRVTGDLEMRLDVATMTQTRKASDHLWVPRPGSVEGMNFSTIRFGRISS
;
A
#
# COMPACT_ATOMS: atom_id res chain seq x y z
N MET A 1 10.29 -10.19 51.72
CA MET A 1 9.43 -10.81 50.72
C MET A 1 9.00 -9.84 49.61
N ARG A 2 8.45 -8.64 49.88
CA ARG A 2 8.07 -7.65 48.82
C ARG A 2 9.23 -7.20 47.93
N SER A 3 10.44 -7.03 48.45
CA SER A 3 11.62 -6.61 47.68
C SER A 3 12.10 -7.67 46.68
N ALA A 4 12.03 -8.95 47.04
CA ALA A 4 12.44 -10.05 46.16
C ALA A 4 11.46 -10.23 44.95
N ILE A 5 10.16 -10.05 45.21
CA ILE A 5 9.12 -10.08 44.16
C ILE A 5 9.31 -8.91 43.19
N ALA A 6 9.57 -7.70 43.72
CA ALA A 6 9.83 -6.53 42.87
C ALA A 6 11.06 -6.71 41.99
N ALA A 7 12.16 -7.25 42.49
CA ALA A 7 13.37 -7.55 41.74
C ALA A 7 13.10 -8.57 40.63
N SER A 8 12.41 -9.67 40.92
CA SER A 8 12.03 -10.70 39.94
C SER A 8 11.15 -10.17 38.82
N VAL A 9 10.20 -9.25 39.12
CA VAL A 9 9.35 -8.61 38.10
C VAL A 9 10.18 -7.71 37.18
N VAL A 10 11.14 -6.95 37.72
CA VAL A 10 12.02 -6.08 36.94
C VAL A 10 12.90 -6.93 35.99
N GLU A 11 13.50 -7.98 36.50
CA GLU A 11 14.35 -8.90 35.73
C GLU A 11 13.55 -9.58 34.59
N THR A 12 12.35 -10.03 34.87
CA THR A 12 11.46 -10.63 33.88
C THR A 12 11.08 -9.63 32.78
N ARG A 13 10.78 -8.37 33.13
CA ARG A 13 10.51 -7.31 32.14
C ARG A 13 11.73 -7.05 31.25
N GLN A 14 12.91 -6.90 31.84
CA GLN A 14 14.13 -6.66 31.08
C GLN A 14 14.44 -7.82 30.10
N ARG A 15 14.21 -9.07 30.51
CA ARG A 15 14.36 -10.23 29.61
C ARG A 15 13.39 -10.17 28.45
N VAL A 16 12.11 -9.90 28.70
CA VAL A 16 11.09 -9.78 27.67
C VAL A 16 11.40 -8.64 26.69
N ASP A 17 11.82 -7.49 27.19
CA ASP A 17 12.18 -6.35 26.34
C ASP A 17 13.43 -6.65 25.49
N ARG A 18 14.39 -7.39 26.01
CA ARG A 18 15.56 -7.87 25.25
C ARG A 18 15.15 -8.83 24.14
N GLU A 19 14.27 -9.80 24.42
CA GLU A 19 13.77 -10.75 23.41
C GLU A 19 13.02 -10.03 22.27
N ARG A 20 12.18 -9.03 22.63
CA ARG A 20 11.48 -8.18 21.65
C ARG A 20 12.47 -7.39 20.77
N ALA A 21 13.48 -6.79 21.37
CA ALA A 21 14.53 -6.05 20.66
C ALA A 21 15.33 -6.96 19.73
N LEU A 22 15.66 -8.19 20.16
CA LEU A 22 16.32 -9.17 19.31
C LEU A 22 15.49 -9.57 18.10
N LEU A 23 14.19 -9.81 18.28
CA LEU A 23 13.28 -10.10 17.17
C LEU A 23 13.23 -8.93 16.17
N ALA A 24 13.02 -7.70 16.65
CA ALA A 24 12.99 -6.51 15.80
C ALA A 24 14.31 -6.31 15.05
N GLY A 25 15.44 -6.50 15.72
CA GLY A 25 16.78 -6.43 15.12
C GLY A 25 16.99 -7.49 14.05
N ALA A 26 16.55 -8.73 14.29
CA ALA A 26 16.62 -9.82 13.31
C ALA A 26 15.78 -9.53 12.07
N VAL A 27 14.54 -9.06 12.24
CA VAL A 27 13.65 -8.64 11.14
C VAL A 27 14.30 -7.50 10.35
N ALA A 28 14.77 -6.46 11.02
CA ALA A 28 15.41 -5.31 10.38
C ALA A 28 16.65 -5.73 9.57
N LYS A 29 17.54 -6.54 10.15
CA LYS A 29 18.75 -7.04 9.47
C LYS A 29 18.41 -7.83 8.20
N LYS A 30 17.41 -8.72 8.28
CA LYS A 30 16.98 -9.53 7.12
C LYS A 30 16.36 -8.68 6.02
N LEU A 31 15.50 -7.71 6.36
CA LEU A 31 14.89 -6.80 5.38
C LEU A 31 15.92 -5.88 4.72
N VAL A 32 16.92 -5.40 5.47
CA VAL A 32 18.06 -4.67 4.89
C VAL A 32 18.83 -5.56 3.91
N GLY A 33 19.02 -6.85 4.24
CA GLY A 33 19.62 -7.84 3.33
C GLY A 33 18.81 -8.06 2.03
N GLN A 34 17.50 -7.75 2.03
CA GLN A 34 16.63 -7.74 0.85
C GLN A 34 16.61 -6.37 0.13
N GLY A 35 17.50 -5.44 0.49
CA GLY A 35 17.60 -4.12 -0.13
C GLY A 35 16.59 -3.09 0.37
N MET A 36 15.82 -3.38 1.40
CA MET A 36 14.83 -2.44 1.95
C MET A 36 15.52 -1.50 2.96
N LYS A 37 15.16 -0.20 2.90
CA LYS A 37 15.52 0.74 3.97
C LYS A 37 14.63 0.49 5.17
N VAL A 38 15.22 0.23 6.33
CA VAL A 38 14.50 -0.02 7.58
C VAL A 38 14.76 1.12 8.58
N SER A 39 13.71 1.56 9.27
CA SER A 39 13.77 2.59 10.32
C SER A 39 12.68 2.37 11.36
N GLY A 40 12.63 3.22 12.38
CA GLY A 40 11.65 3.12 13.45
C GLY A 40 12.14 2.23 14.60
N ASN A 41 11.30 2.14 15.65
CA ASN A 41 11.53 1.36 16.84
C ASN A 41 10.24 0.66 17.25
N LEU A 42 10.35 -0.42 18.03
CA LEU A 42 9.17 -1.08 18.58
C LEU A 42 8.23 -0.08 19.28
N PRO A 43 6.93 -0.23 19.09
CA PRO A 43 6.26 -1.37 18.48
C PRO A 43 6.12 -1.31 16.94
N THR A 44 6.69 -0.31 16.24
CA THR A 44 6.50 -0.16 14.79
C THR A 44 7.84 0.02 14.08
N LEU A 45 8.15 -0.88 13.13
CA LEU A 45 9.24 -0.71 12.17
C LEU A 45 8.68 -0.26 10.81
N PHE A 46 9.46 0.50 10.09
CA PHE A 46 9.18 0.93 8.73
C PHE A 46 10.18 0.28 7.77
N ALA A 47 9.69 -0.34 6.71
CA ALA A 47 10.50 -1.00 5.69
C ALA A 47 10.02 -0.61 4.29
N GLY A 48 10.69 0.33 3.64
CA GLY A 48 10.28 0.86 2.35
C GLY A 48 8.87 1.45 2.39
N PHE A 49 7.89 0.81 1.75
CA PHE A 49 6.48 1.20 1.71
C PHE A 49 5.66 0.64 2.89
N PHE A 50 6.25 -0.23 3.69
CA PHE A 50 5.53 -0.99 4.71
C PHE A 50 5.77 -0.44 6.10
N SER A 51 4.73 -0.50 6.95
CA SER A 51 4.88 -0.45 8.39
C SER A 51 4.54 -1.81 9.00
N LEU A 52 5.38 -2.22 9.92
CA LEU A 52 5.34 -3.50 10.64
C LEU A 52 4.98 -3.18 12.09
N GLU A 53 3.74 -3.46 12.46
CA GLU A 53 3.22 -3.21 13.79
C GLU A 53 3.27 -4.49 14.62
N PHE A 54 4.07 -4.49 15.68
CA PHE A 54 4.25 -5.62 16.57
C PHE A 54 3.30 -5.53 17.76
N THR A 55 2.44 -6.53 17.89
CA THR A 55 1.59 -6.72 19.07
C THR A 55 2.15 -7.87 19.86
N PHE A 56 2.50 -7.64 21.13
CA PHE A 56 3.04 -8.66 22.02
C PHE A 56 1.96 -9.12 22.99
N GLY A 57 2.04 -10.38 23.44
CA GLY A 57 1.10 -11.00 24.37
C GLY A 57 0.74 -12.42 23.98
N SER A 58 -0.33 -12.97 24.55
CA SER A 58 -0.76 -14.37 24.30
C SER A 58 -1.12 -14.68 22.83
N LYS A 59 -1.50 -13.66 22.07
CA LYS A 59 -1.79 -13.73 20.63
C LYS A 59 -0.86 -12.76 19.87
N GLY A 60 0.43 -12.79 20.21
CA GLY A 60 1.42 -11.91 19.60
C GLY A 60 1.52 -12.12 18.11
N GLN A 61 1.55 -11.02 17.35
CA GLN A 61 1.66 -11.04 15.88
C GLN A 61 2.30 -9.75 15.38
N CYS A 62 2.83 -9.82 14.18
CA CYS A 62 3.20 -8.65 13.39
C CYS A 62 2.14 -8.39 12.33
N THR A 63 1.57 -7.19 12.31
CA THR A 63 0.65 -6.75 11.25
C THR A 63 1.43 -5.91 10.25
N VAL A 64 1.33 -6.26 8.98
CA VAL A 64 1.95 -5.54 7.87
C VAL A 64 0.93 -4.64 7.21
N TRP A 65 1.28 -3.36 7.08
CA TRP A 65 0.47 -2.34 6.43
C TRP A 65 1.23 -1.71 5.27
N MET A 66 0.53 -1.24 4.24
CA MET A 66 1.09 -0.26 3.32
C MET A 66 0.83 1.14 3.89
N GLY A 67 1.90 1.93 4.02
CA GLY A 67 1.88 3.24 4.67
C GLY A 67 1.66 3.17 6.18
N PRO A 68 1.47 4.31 6.84
CA PRO A 68 1.28 4.39 8.29
C PRO A 68 -0.15 3.96 8.67
N GLY A 69 -0.41 2.64 8.75
CA GLY A 69 -1.71 2.07 9.10
C GLY A 69 -2.82 2.34 8.08
N LYS A 70 -2.50 2.55 6.80
CA LYS A 70 -3.51 2.89 5.78
C LYS A 70 -4.21 1.68 5.18
N TYR A 71 -3.42 0.72 4.70
CA TYR A 71 -3.97 -0.50 4.10
C TYR A 71 -3.37 -1.71 4.80
N ARG A 72 -4.20 -2.46 5.52
CA ARG A 72 -3.78 -3.73 6.12
C ARG A 72 -3.56 -4.75 5.02
N LEU A 73 -2.36 -5.35 5.00
CA LEU A 73 -1.95 -6.29 3.96
C LEU A 73 -1.93 -7.73 4.44
N GLY A 74 -1.58 -7.95 5.71
CA GLY A 74 -1.52 -9.28 6.29
C GLY A 74 -0.99 -9.29 7.71
N THR A 75 -0.88 -10.49 8.27
CA THR A 75 -0.30 -10.74 9.59
C THR A 75 0.62 -11.94 9.55
N ALA A 76 1.68 -11.92 10.36
CA ALA A 76 2.58 -13.04 10.58
C ALA A 76 2.75 -13.28 12.08
N PRO A 77 3.08 -14.50 12.52
CA PRO A 77 3.50 -14.75 13.89
C PRO A 77 4.76 -13.93 14.24
N LEU A 78 5.09 -13.83 15.53
CA LEU A 78 6.31 -13.13 16.00
C LEU A 78 7.56 -13.97 15.75
N ASP A 79 7.78 -14.28 14.49
CA ASP A 79 8.93 -14.99 13.96
C ASP A 79 9.58 -14.18 12.84
N ALA A 80 10.91 -14.01 12.90
CA ALA A 80 11.60 -13.13 11.97
C ALA A 80 11.52 -13.61 10.51
N ASP A 81 11.60 -14.92 10.28
CA ASP A 81 11.52 -15.48 8.93
C ASP A 81 10.13 -15.40 8.35
N ALA A 82 9.11 -15.69 9.15
CA ALA A 82 7.70 -15.56 8.74
C ALA A 82 7.33 -14.10 8.40
N ILE A 83 7.80 -13.14 9.20
CA ILE A 83 7.55 -11.71 8.95
C ILE A 83 8.23 -11.28 7.65
N VAL A 84 9.50 -11.62 7.47
CA VAL A 84 10.27 -11.25 6.26
C VAL A 84 9.69 -11.91 5.02
N ALA A 85 9.33 -13.19 5.08
CA ALA A 85 8.69 -13.91 3.97
C ALA A 85 7.38 -13.22 3.54
N LEU A 86 6.52 -12.84 4.52
CA LEU A 86 5.29 -12.10 4.23
C LEU A 86 5.59 -10.78 3.55
N VAL A 87 6.55 -9.99 4.05
CA VAL A 87 6.91 -8.68 3.47
C VAL A 87 7.41 -8.85 2.04
N CYS A 88 8.27 -9.84 1.75
CA CYS A 88 8.77 -10.10 0.40
C CYS A 88 7.64 -10.48 -0.56
N VAL A 89 6.74 -11.40 -0.17
CA VAL A 89 5.57 -11.78 -0.99
C VAL A 89 4.67 -10.58 -1.28
N LEU A 90 4.43 -9.72 -0.28
CA LEU A 90 3.64 -8.50 -0.45
C LEU A 90 4.34 -7.50 -1.35
N HIS A 91 5.67 -7.36 -1.21
CA HIS A 91 6.47 -6.48 -2.07
C HIS A 91 6.38 -6.90 -3.52
N ASP A 92 6.63 -8.17 -3.84
CA ASP A 92 6.62 -8.68 -5.21
C ASP A 92 5.25 -8.57 -5.86
N ARG A 93 4.18 -8.78 -5.07
CA ARG A 93 2.79 -8.59 -5.52
C ARG A 93 2.48 -7.14 -5.87
N LEU A 94 2.90 -6.17 -5.03
CA LEU A 94 2.55 -4.77 -5.17
C LEU A 94 3.50 -4.01 -6.11
N PHE A 95 4.73 -4.49 -6.22
CA PHE A 95 5.80 -3.86 -7.00
C PHE A 95 6.46 -4.85 -7.97
N PRO A 96 5.68 -5.52 -8.85
CA PRO A 96 6.23 -6.48 -9.79
C PRO A 96 7.30 -5.83 -10.69
N ALA A 97 8.36 -6.58 -11.03
CA ALA A 97 9.49 -6.06 -11.79
C ALA A 97 9.11 -5.66 -13.23
N ASP A 98 8.12 -6.33 -13.80
CA ASP A 98 7.61 -6.17 -15.17
C ASP A 98 6.55 -5.06 -15.33
N PHE A 99 6.52 -4.08 -14.42
CA PHE A 99 5.56 -2.98 -14.50
C PHE A 99 5.82 -2.08 -15.72
N ASP A 100 4.88 -2.09 -16.66
CA ASP A 100 4.85 -1.20 -17.80
C ASP A 100 4.13 0.11 -17.44
N GLU A 101 4.92 1.16 -17.24
CA GLU A 101 4.43 2.49 -16.86
C GLU A 101 3.56 3.13 -17.96
N ALA A 102 3.96 2.99 -19.22
CA ALA A 102 3.26 3.58 -20.35
C ALA A 102 1.89 2.91 -20.55
N LEU A 103 1.86 1.57 -20.50
CA LEU A 103 0.63 0.79 -20.58
C LEU A 103 -0.30 1.12 -19.40
N PHE A 104 0.25 1.22 -18.18
CA PHE A 104 -0.55 1.57 -17.00
C PHE A 104 -1.18 2.96 -17.15
N LEU A 105 -0.43 3.94 -17.61
CA LEU A 105 -0.92 5.32 -17.78
C LEU A 105 -1.99 5.41 -18.89
N ALA A 106 -1.83 4.67 -19.98
CA ALA A 106 -2.82 4.58 -21.04
C ALA A 106 -4.12 3.91 -20.58
N ASP A 107 -4.02 2.82 -19.81
CA ASP A 107 -5.18 2.15 -19.22
C ASP A 107 -5.89 3.05 -18.20
N LEU A 108 -5.14 3.83 -17.43
CA LEU A 108 -5.66 4.78 -16.46
C LEU A 108 -6.45 5.91 -17.13
N GLU A 109 -5.94 6.42 -18.26
CA GLU A 109 -6.66 7.41 -19.07
C GLU A 109 -8.00 6.86 -19.58
N LYS A 110 -7.99 5.63 -20.12
CA LYS A 110 -9.22 4.95 -20.57
C LYS A 110 -10.20 4.75 -19.42
N ALA A 111 -9.73 4.29 -18.26
CA ALA A 111 -10.56 4.10 -17.07
C ALA A 111 -11.18 5.39 -16.58
N CYS A 112 -10.42 6.50 -16.56
CA CYS A 112 -10.93 7.81 -16.22
C CYS A 112 -12.04 8.27 -17.19
N ARG A 113 -11.84 8.04 -18.49
CA ARG A 113 -12.83 8.38 -19.51
C ARG A 113 -14.13 7.59 -19.35
N VAL A 114 -14.04 6.27 -19.09
CA VAL A 114 -15.20 5.41 -18.86
C VAL A 114 -15.94 5.86 -17.59
N THR A 115 -15.21 6.14 -16.51
CA THR A 115 -15.80 6.64 -15.26
C THR A 115 -16.49 7.98 -15.46
N ALA A 116 -15.87 8.91 -16.19
CA ALA A 116 -16.46 10.21 -16.51
C ALA A 116 -17.78 10.06 -17.31
N LEU A 117 -17.78 9.21 -18.34
CA LEU A 117 -18.98 8.94 -19.15
C LEU A 117 -20.13 8.38 -18.30
N ARG A 118 -19.87 7.42 -17.44
CA ARG A 118 -20.88 6.83 -16.53
C ARG A 118 -21.45 7.84 -15.55
N ALA A 119 -20.62 8.76 -15.07
CA ALA A 119 -21.01 9.81 -14.12
C ALA A 119 -21.58 11.06 -14.79
N GLY A 120 -21.68 11.14 -16.12
CA GLY A 120 -22.10 12.34 -16.84
C GLY A 120 -21.14 13.52 -16.70
N ILE A 121 -19.87 13.25 -16.39
CA ILE A 121 -18.81 14.26 -16.24
C ILE A 121 -18.23 14.57 -17.62
N GLN A 122 -18.09 15.85 -17.94
CA GLN A 122 -17.50 16.29 -19.22
C GLN A 122 -16.03 15.89 -19.34
N PRO A 123 -15.53 15.56 -20.55
CA PRO A 123 -14.13 15.27 -20.81
C PRO A 123 -13.18 16.34 -20.25
N GLY A 124 -12.09 15.91 -19.63
CA GLY A 124 -11.07 16.78 -19.04
C GLY A 124 -11.41 17.37 -17.66
N LYS A 125 -12.63 17.14 -17.15
CA LYS A 125 -12.99 17.52 -15.79
C LYS A 125 -12.51 16.48 -14.78
N PRO A 126 -12.29 16.87 -13.50
CA PRO A 126 -11.87 15.95 -12.45
C PRO A 126 -12.91 14.85 -12.21
N VAL A 127 -12.43 13.61 -12.08
CA VAL A 127 -13.22 12.41 -11.78
C VAL A 127 -12.81 11.90 -10.39
N PRO A 128 -13.74 11.44 -9.53
CA PRO A 128 -13.37 10.85 -8.25
C PRO A 128 -12.39 9.68 -8.44
N LEU A 129 -11.20 9.77 -7.83
CA LEU A 129 -10.14 8.77 -8.01
C LEU A 129 -10.56 7.38 -7.52
N ALA A 130 -11.38 7.34 -6.46
CA ALA A 130 -11.89 6.08 -5.92
C ALA A 130 -12.82 5.34 -6.91
N ASP A 131 -13.55 6.08 -7.76
CA ASP A 131 -14.48 5.52 -8.75
C ASP A 131 -13.74 4.97 -9.98
N VAL A 132 -12.49 5.38 -10.19
CA VAL A 132 -11.63 4.85 -11.27
C VAL A 132 -11.10 3.46 -10.93
N VAL A 133 -10.99 3.10 -9.63
CA VAL A 133 -10.43 1.81 -9.19
C VAL A 133 -11.16 0.60 -9.80
N PRO A 134 -12.51 0.51 -9.82
CA PRO A 134 -13.22 -0.60 -10.44
C PRO A 134 -12.93 -0.76 -11.93
N GLU A 135 -12.84 0.34 -12.66
CA GLU A 135 -12.53 0.31 -14.11
C GLU A 135 -11.11 -0.20 -14.37
N MET A 136 -10.16 0.25 -13.55
CA MET A 136 -8.79 -0.25 -13.59
C MET A 136 -8.71 -1.73 -13.20
N ALA A 137 -9.47 -2.17 -12.19
CA ALA A 137 -9.55 -3.57 -11.81
C ALA A 137 -10.08 -4.43 -12.97
N PHE A 138 -11.09 -3.93 -13.70
CA PHE A 138 -11.65 -4.62 -14.86
C PHE A 138 -10.66 -4.67 -16.04
N SER A 139 -9.92 -3.59 -16.33
CA SER A 139 -8.92 -3.56 -17.40
C SER A 139 -7.79 -4.58 -17.18
N ARG A 140 -7.48 -4.89 -15.92
CA ARG A 140 -6.44 -5.84 -15.51
C ARG A 140 -6.89 -7.30 -15.51
N GLN A 141 -8.15 -7.59 -15.82
CA GLN A 141 -8.62 -8.97 -15.88
C GLN A 141 -8.07 -9.70 -17.10
N LYS A 142 -7.75 -10.98 -16.87
CA LYS A 142 -7.32 -11.91 -17.93
C LYS A 142 -8.47 -12.21 -18.89
N GLU A 143 -8.12 -12.69 -20.08
CA GLU A 143 -9.10 -13.07 -21.09
C GLU A 143 -10.11 -14.10 -20.57
N ALA A 144 -9.69 -15.08 -19.77
CA ALA A 144 -10.57 -16.05 -19.16
C ALA A 144 -11.72 -15.43 -18.34
N PHE A 145 -11.46 -14.33 -17.60
CA PHE A 145 -12.49 -13.59 -16.90
C PHE A 145 -13.42 -12.82 -17.85
N ARG A 146 -12.87 -12.28 -18.93
CA ARG A 146 -13.65 -11.51 -19.91
C ARG A 146 -14.61 -12.39 -20.70
N LEU A 147 -14.20 -13.63 -20.98
CA LEU A 147 -15.03 -14.62 -21.66
C LEU A 147 -16.11 -15.23 -20.74
N ASP A 148 -15.73 -15.49 -19.48
CA ASP A 148 -16.62 -16.10 -18.50
C ASP A 148 -16.35 -15.50 -17.10
N PRO A 149 -17.06 -14.41 -16.74
CA PRO A 149 -16.81 -13.67 -15.50
C PRO A 149 -17.28 -14.47 -14.29
N ARG A 150 -16.39 -15.24 -13.69
CA ARG A 150 -16.58 -16.02 -12.47
C ARG A 150 -15.58 -15.60 -11.41
N LYS A 151 -15.88 -15.92 -10.15
CA LYS A 151 -14.99 -15.64 -9.01
C LYS A 151 -13.64 -16.32 -9.18
N GLU A 152 -13.61 -17.52 -9.75
CA GLU A 152 -12.42 -18.34 -9.95
C GLU A 152 -11.48 -17.78 -11.03
N THR A 153 -12.03 -17.05 -12.01
CA THR A 153 -11.28 -16.40 -13.09
C THR A 153 -10.90 -14.96 -12.75
N PHE A 154 -11.46 -14.40 -11.67
CA PHE A 154 -11.18 -13.03 -11.25
C PHE A 154 -9.77 -12.92 -10.64
N THR A 155 -8.95 -12.02 -11.18
CA THR A 155 -7.67 -11.64 -10.60
C THR A 155 -7.90 -10.48 -9.64
N PRO A 156 -7.71 -10.66 -8.32
CA PRO A 156 -7.87 -9.58 -7.34
C PRO A 156 -6.93 -8.41 -7.64
N TRP A 157 -7.52 -7.25 -7.86
CA TRP A 157 -6.81 -6.01 -8.06
C TRP A 157 -7.68 -4.87 -7.54
N GLY A 158 -7.18 -4.10 -6.61
CA GLY A 158 -8.00 -3.12 -5.91
C GLY A 158 -7.24 -1.86 -5.54
N ARG A 159 -7.72 -1.18 -4.51
CA ARG A 159 -7.19 0.12 -4.06
C ARG A 159 -5.70 0.06 -3.69
N VAL A 160 -5.25 -1.04 -3.11
CA VAL A 160 -3.86 -1.23 -2.67
C VAL A 160 -2.93 -1.33 -3.88
N GLU A 161 -3.26 -2.22 -4.81
CA GLU A 161 -2.51 -2.42 -6.05
C GLU A 161 -2.53 -1.15 -6.91
N PHE A 162 -3.68 -0.47 -6.97
CA PHE A 162 -3.82 0.80 -7.69
C PHE A 162 -2.95 1.90 -7.08
N ALA A 163 -2.98 2.06 -5.75
CA ALA A 163 -2.15 3.04 -5.06
C ALA A 163 -0.65 2.76 -5.23
N ALA A 164 -0.25 1.48 -5.15
CA ALA A 164 1.13 1.05 -5.40
C ALA A 164 1.56 1.35 -6.84
N ALA A 165 0.73 1.03 -7.84
CA ALA A 165 1.01 1.32 -9.24
C ALA A 165 1.13 2.82 -9.52
N LEU A 166 0.20 3.65 -8.98
CA LEU A 166 0.27 5.11 -9.09
C LEU A 166 1.57 5.69 -8.52
N SER A 167 2.07 5.12 -7.40
CA SER A 167 3.30 5.58 -6.77
C SER A 167 4.56 5.34 -7.61
N ARG A 168 4.48 4.46 -8.62
CA ARG A 168 5.60 4.10 -9.50
C ARG A 168 5.73 5.01 -10.70
N LEU A 169 4.69 5.77 -11.02
CA LEU A 169 4.69 6.65 -12.19
C LEU A 169 5.77 7.73 -12.05
N LYS A 170 6.71 7.74 -12.97
CA LYS A 170 7.74 8.77 -13.14
C LYS A 170 7.26 9.86 -14.08
N THR A 171 6.48 9.49 -15.09
CA THR A 171 5.83 10.43 -16.00
C THR A 171 4.33 10.52 -15.74
N ARG A 172 3.75 11.65 -16.09
CA ARG A 172 2.31 11.90 -16.03
C ARG A 172 1.72 12.22 -17.39
N VAL A 173 2.49 11.98 -18.44
CA VAL A 173 2.11 12.33 -19.80
C VAL A 173 1.86 11.06 -20.60
N THR A 174 0.72 11.03 -21.33
CA THR A 174 0.38 9.99 -22.29
C THR A 174 -0.18 10.65 -23.55
N GLY A 175 0.51 10.50 -24.69
CA GLY A 175 0.19 11.25 -25.91
C GLY A 175 0.25 12.77 -25.70
N ASP A 176 -0.84 13.46 -25.99
CA ASP A 176 -1.02 14.89 -25.80
C ASP A 176 -1.68 15.27 -24.46
N LEU A 177 -1.86 14.29 -23.57
CA LEU A 177 -2.56 14.46 -22.30
C LEU A 177 -1.61 14.39 -21.10
N GLU A 178 -1.82 15.27 -20.13
CA GLU A 178 -1.16 15.27 -18.82
C GLU A 178 -2.15 14.84 -17.73
N MET A 179 -1.73 13.86 -16.92
CA MET A 179 -2.43 13.43 -15.73
C MET A 179 -2.21 14.39 -14.57
N ARG A 180 -3.28 14.81 -13.90
CA ARG A 180 -3.22 15.59 -12.66
C ARG A 180 -4.05 14.92 -11.57
N LEU A 181 -3.50 14.89 -10.36
CA LEU A 181 -4.14 14.40 -9.16
C LEU A 181 -4.38 15.56 -8.21
N ASP A 182 -5.60 15.71 -7.72
CA ASP A 182 -5.96 16.75 -6.76
C ASP A 182 -5.92 16.16 -5.34
N VAL A 183 -5.25 16.86 -4.43
CA VAL A 183 -5.11 16.44 -3.02
C VAL A 183 -6.46 16.50 -2.33
N ALA A 184 -6.78 15.48 -1.56
CA ALA A 184 -8.01 15.42 -0.80
C ALA A 184 -8.00 16.43 0.35
N THR A 185 -9.12 17.11 0.54
CA THR A 185 -9.37 17.98 1.70
C THR A 185 -9.57 17.14 2.97
N MET A 186 -9.45 17.76 4.14
CA MET A 186 -9.72 17.08 5.42
C MET A 186 -11.11 16.46 5.49
N THR A 187 -12.12 17.09 4.87
CA THR A 187 -13.47 16.54 4.83
C THR A 187 -13.55 15.26 4.01
N GLN A 188 -12.90 15.24 2.85
CA GLN A 188 -12.85 14.08 1.96
C GLN A 188 -12.07 12.90 2.56
N THR A 189 -11.07 13.16 3.43
CA THR A 189 -10.31 12.08 4.08
C THR A 189 -11.09 11.32 5.16
N ARG A 190 -12.29 11.79 5.53
CA ARG A 190 -13.14 11.11 6.54
C ARG A 190 -13.81 9.84 6.03
N LYS A 191 -14.06 9.74 4.72
CA LYS A 191 -14.67 8.56 4.11
C LYS A 191 -13.70 7.91 3.14
N ALA A 192 -13.51 6.61 3.27
CA ALA A 192 -12.62 5.85 2.38
C ALA A 192 -13.07 5.91 0.90
N SER A 193 -14.37 6.12 0.62
CA SER A 193 -14.91 6.30 -0.73
C SER A 193 -14.44 7.58 -1.42
N ASP A 194 -14.06 8.61 -0.67
CA ASP A 194 -13.88 9.96 -1.20
C ASP A 194 -12.41 10.27 -1.52
N HIS A 195 -11.49 9.36 -1.20
CA HIS A 195 -10.07 9.55 -1.45
C HIS A 195 -9.34 8.21 -1.64
N LEU A 196 -8.14 8.29 -2.20
CA LEU A 196 -7.17 7.22 -2.26
C LEU A 196 -5.86 7.71 -1.64
N TRP A 197 -5.33 6.97 -0.67
CA TRP A 197 -3.99 7.24 -0.17
C TRP A 197 -2.97 6.59 -1.10
N VAL A 198 -1.99 7.37 -1.57
CA VAL A 198 -0.92 6.91 -2.48
C VAL A 198 0.42 7.13 -1.80
N PRO A 199 1.27 6.10 -1.68
CA PRO A 199 2.59 6.25 -1.07
C PRO A 199 3.51 7.11 -1.92
N ARG A 200 4.46 7.78 -1.28
CA ARG A 200 5.63 8.35 -1.99
C ARG A 200 6.59 7.22 -2.37
N PRO A 201 7.27 7.33 -3.52
CA PRO A 201 8.23 6.31 -3.93
C PRO A 201 9.26 5.98 -2.84
N GLY A 202 9.34 4.69 -2.48
CA GLY A 202 10.30 4.18 -1.50
C GLY A 202 10.09 4.63 -0.04
N SER A 203 8.90 5.11 0.31
CA SER A 203 8.60 5.64 1.65
C SER A 203 7.27 5.13 2.19
N VAL A 204 7.15 5.04 3.51
CA VAL A 204 5.87 4.83 4.21
C VAL A 204 4.99 6.07 4.21
N GLU A 205 5.55 7.23 3.89
CA GLU A 205 4.79 8.46 3.73
C GLU A 205 4.00 8.47 2.43
N GLY A 206 2.94 9.25 2.38
CA GLY A 206 2.10 9.39 1.20
C GLY A 206 1.09 10.51 1.33
N MET A 207 0.25 10.64 0.33
CA MET A 207 -0.78 11.68 0.27
C MET A 207 -2.13 11.07 -0.08
N ASN A 208 -3.20 11.72 0.40
CA ASN A 208 -4.57 11.39 -0.01
C ASN A 208 -4.94 12.23 -1.23
N PHE A 209 -5.40 11.57 -2.29
CA PHE A 209 -5.92 12.23 -3.49
C PHE A 209 -7.40 11.93 -3.63
N SER A 210 -8.18 12.96 -4.01
CA SER A 210 -9.63 12.85 -4.18
C SER A 210 -10.03 12.64 -5.61
N THR A 211 -9.40 13.36 -6.55
CA THR A 211 -9.77 13.33 -7.95
C THR A 211 -8.58 13.15 -8.87
N ILE A 212 -8.85 12.70 -10.08
CA ILE A 212 -7.92 12.59 -11.19
C ILE A 212 -8.51 13.23 -12.43
N ARG A 213 -7.69 13.85 -13.25
CA ARG A 213 -8.07 14.33 -14.58
C ARG A 213 -6.93 14.17 -15.57
N PHE A 214 -7.30 14.01 -16.83
CA PHE A 214 -6.40 14.13 -17.98
C PHE A 214 -6.78 15.36 -18.78
N GLY A 215 -5.86 16.29 -18.93
CA GLY A 215 -6.03 17.52 -19.70
C GLY A 215 -4.98 17.64 -20.78
N ARG A 216 -5.28 18.36 -21.87
CA ARG A 216 -4.29 18.63 -22.90
C ARG A 216 -3.11 19.41 -22.30
N ILE A 217 -1.92 19.09 -22.76
CA ILE A 217 -0.71 19.82 -22.40
C ILE A 217 -0.86 21.24 -22.97
N SER A 218 -0.85 22.23 -22.08
CA SER A 218 -0.80 23.63 -22.52
C SER A 218 0.54 23.90 -23.14
N SER A 219 0.54 24.25 -24.41
CA SER A 219 1.72 24.72 -25.15
C SER A 219 2.22 26.02 -24.57
#